data_d800600f2c6132f80323f2151062fca4
#
_entry.id   d800600f2c6132f80323f2151062fca4
#
_cell.length_a   1.000
_cell.length_b   1.000
_cell.length_c   1.000
_cell.angle_alpha   90.00
_cell.angle_beta   90.00
_cell.angle_gamma   90.00
#
_symmetry.space_group_name_H-M   'P 1'
#
loop_
_entity.id
_entity.type
_entity.pdbx_description
1 polymer ?
#
loop_
_entity_poly.entity_id
_entity_poly.type
_entity_poly.pdbx_seq_one_letter_code
_entity_poly.pdbx_strand_id
1 'polypeptide(L)'
;MGLHLSANRGEAARAWALVAAQFAILVALLVWSPAPDFRPPRWLQRAADYAGVAGALWLVLGLVSLGRSATALPLPVAHGRLRTGGLYRLSRHPIYTGLLALGWSWAVGAAAYGSLALAAALTALLWAKARFEEAALARTYPGYVDYAERTPRFLPLGFRLRRSFPRLPGAGRG
;
A
#
# COMPACT_ATOMS: atom_id res chain seq x y z
N MET A 1 8.49 24.18 7.57
CA MET A 1 8.41 23.35 8.78
C MET A 1 6.92 23.05 9.01
N GLY A 2 6.39 21.94 8.40
CA GLY A 2 4.97 21.64 8.38
C GLY A 2 4.55 21.00 9.70
N LEU A 3 3.66 21.66 10.42
CA LEU A 3 2.96 21.10 11.58
C LEU A 3 2.16 19.88 11.12
N HIS A 4 2.66 18.68 11.42
CA HIS A 4 1.84 17.50 11.45
C HIS A 4 0.71 17.77 12.45
N LEU A 5 -0.54 17.70 12.00
CA LEU A 5 -1.69 17.67 12.90
C LEU A 5 -1.35 16.65 13.97
N SER A 6 -1.33 17.07 15.24
CA SER A 6 -0.78 16.44 16.41
C SER A 6 -0.92 14.91 16.45
N ALA A 7 -0.09 14.22 15.68
CA ALA A 7 0.10 12.80 15.86
C ALA A 7 0.72 12.63 17.24
N ASN A 8 0.06 11.89 18.11
CA ASN A 8 0.61 11.49 19.39
C ASN A 8 1.99 10.83 19.10
N ARG A 9 3.00 11.07 19.97
CA ARG A 9 4.34 10.47 19.82
C ARG A 9 4.29 8.97 19.51
N GLY A 10 3.31 8.25 20.08
CA GLY A 10 3.06 6.84 19.81
C GLY A 10 2.58 6.55 18.38
N GLU A 11 1.76 7.40 17.78
CA GLU A 11 1.33 7.24 16.37
C GLU A 11 2.49 7.48 15.41
N ALA A 12 3.31 8.50 15.68
CA ALA A 12 4.50 8.79 14.89
C ALA A 12 5.52 7.64 14.97
N ALA A 13 5.77 7.10 16.15
CA ALA A 13 6.66 5.96 16.33
C ALA A 13 6.17 4.71 15.59
N ARG A 14 4.87 4.40 15.63
CA ARG A 14 4.26 3.31 14.86
C ARG A 14 4.39 3.53 13.36
N ALA A 15 4.16 4.75 12.89
CA ALA A 15 4.31 5.10 11.48
C ALA A 15 5.75 4.85 11.00
N TRP A 16 6.75 5.29 11.75
CA TRP A 16 8.16 5.05 11.42
C TRP A 16 8.54 3.57 11.49
N ALA A 17 8.03 2.82 12.47
CA ALA A 17 8.25 1.38 12.57
C ALA A 17 7.72 0.62 11.34
N LEU A 18 6.52 0.99 10.85
CA LEU A 18 5.94 0.42 9.63
C LEU A 18 6.77 0.75 8.38
N VAL A 19 7.31 1.97 8.31
CA VAL A 19 8.20 2.37 7.21
C VAL A 19 9.52 1.60 7.26
N ALA A 20 10.15 1.52 8.44
CA ALA A 20 11.40 0.78 8.62
C ALA A 20 11.23 -0.70 8.30
N ALA A 21 10.17 -1.34 8.79
CA ALA A 21 9.86 -2.74 8.49
C ALA A 21 9.62 -2.96 6.98
N GLN A 22 8.93 -2.04 6.30
CA GLN A 22 8.75 -2.09 4.86
C GLN A 22 10.08 -2.09 4.11
N PHE A 23 10.97 -1.14 4.44
CA PHE A 23 12.28 -1.06 3.81
C PHE A 23 13.14 -2.28 4.12
N ALA A 24 13.11 -2.80 5.35
CA ALA A 24 13.83 -4.01 5.73
C ALA A 24 13.40 -5.22 4.89
N ILE A 25 12.08 -5.43 4.70
CA ILE A 25 11.57 -6.52 3.88
C ILE A 25 11.95 -6.32 2.40
N LEU A 26 11.83 -5.10 1.86
CA LEU A 26 12.20 -4.81 0.48
C LEU A 26 13.70 -5.04 0.24
N VAL A 27 14.56 -4.59 1.15
CA VAL A 27 16.00 -4.86 1.09
C VAL A 27 16.26 -6.36 1.18
N ALA A 28 15.61 -7.08 2.10
CA ALA A 28 15.76 -8.53 2.20
C ALA A 28 15.37 -9.24 0.91
N LEU A 29 14.25 -8.84 0.26
CA LEU A 29 13.84 -9.39 -1.03
C LEU A 29 14.87 -9.13 -2.14
N LEU A 30 15.53 -7.96 -2.14
CA LEU A 30 16.49 -7.58 -3.18
C LEU A 30 17.86 -8.23 -2.98
N VAL A 31 18.31 -8.34 -1.73
CA VAL A 31 19.71 -8.77 -1.42
C VAL A 31 19.81 -10.26 -1.17
N TRP A 32 18.74 -10.86 -0.65
CA TRP A 32 18.74 -12.28 -0.34
C TRP A 32 18.44 -13.10 -1.59
N SER A 33 19.47 -13.76 -2.09
CA SER A 33 19.43 -14.66 -3.26
C SER A 33 19.63 -16.11 -2.83
N PRO A 34 18.60 -16.75 -2.26
CA PRO A 34 18.68 -18.16 -1.88
C PRO A 34 18.76 -19.05 -3.12
N ALA A 35 19.28 -20.27 -2.94
CA ALA A 35 19.13 -21.30 -3.95
C ALA A 35 17.62 -21.59 -4.15
N PRO A 36 17.19 -21.88 -5.40
CA PRO A 36 15.78 -22.17 -5.66
C PRO A 36 15.35 -23.49 -5.02
N ASP A 37 14.24 -23.49 -4.28
CA ASP A 37 13.66 -24.67 -3.64
C ASP A 37 12.76 -25.46 -4.59
N PHE A 38 12.24 -24.80 -5.64
CA PHE A 38 11.34 -25.39 -6.61
C PHE A 38 11.51 -24.77 -7.99
N ARG A 39 10.85 -25.34 -9.01
CA ARG A 39 10.83 -24.79 -10.36
C ARG A 39 9.41 -24.40 -10.73
N PRO A 40 9.08 -23.10 -10.77
CA PRO A 40 7.76 -22.67 -11.20
C PRO A 40 7.53 -23.02 -12.67
N PRO A 41 6.30 -23.39 -13.07
CA PRO A 41 5.98 -23.61 -14.48
C PRO A 41 6.21 -22.32 -15.27
N ARG A 42 6.62 -22.45 -16.55
CA ARG A 42 7.01 -21.32 -17.39
C ARG A 42 5.91 -20.25 -17.52
N TRP A 43 4.64 -20.67 -17.54
CA TRP A 43 3.53 -19.73 -17.63
C TRP A 43 3.42 -18.85 -16.36
N LEU A 44 3.66 -19.42 -15.18
CA LEU A 44 3.63 -18.69 -13.90
C LEU A 44 4.79 -17.69 -13.84
N GLN A 45 5.97 -18.10 -14.28
CA GLN A 45 7.14 -17.21 -14.32
C GLN A 45 6.88 -16.02 -15.26
N ARG A 46 6.39 -16.27 -16.49
CA ARG A 46 6.02 -15.19 -17.42
C ARG A 46 4.94 -14.27 -16.86
N ALA A 47 3.91 -14.83 -16.21
CA ALA A 47 2.86 -14.04 -15.58
C ALA A 47 3.42 -13.16 -14.46
N ALA A 48 4.36 -13.68 -13.65
CA ALA A 48 5.04 -12.92 -12.62
C ALA A 48 5.90 -11.79 -13.22
N ASP A 49 6.65 -12.05 -14.30
CA ASP A 49 7.47 -11.05 -14.99
C ASP A 49 6.59 -9.90 -15.52
N TYR A 50 5.48 -10.20 -16.19
CA TYR A 50 4.53 -9.18 -16.64
C TYR A 50 3.90 -8.42 -15.48
N ALA A 51 3.55 -9.11 -14.39
CA ALA A 51 3.03 -8.47 -13.19
C ALA A 51 4.06 -7.54 -12.55
N GLY A 52 5.34 -7.91 -12.57
CA GLY A 52 6.45 -7.09 -12.09
C GLY A 52 6.61 -5.81 -12.91
N VAL A 53 6.65 -5.93 -14.24
CA VAL A 53 6.73 -4.77 -15.15
C VAL A 53 5.51 -3.84 -14.96
N ALA A 54 4.31 -4.41 -14.96
CA ALA A 54 3.08 -3.65 -14.71
C ALA A 54 3.10 -2.99 -13.32
N GLY A 55 3.59 -3.70 -12.30
CA GLY A 55 3.74 -3.19 -10.93
C GLY A 55 4.73 -2.02 -10.84
N ALA A 56 5.86 -2.10 -11.54
CA ALA A 56 6.83 -1.02 -11.62
C ALA A 56 6.23 0.24 -12.27
N LEU A 57 5.56 0.07 -13.41
CA LEU A 57 4.86 1.18 -14.08
C LEU A 57 3.78 1.78 -13.18
N TRP A 58 3.00 0.92 -12.51
CA TRP A 58 1.95 1.35 -11.59
C TRP A 58 2.50 2.12 -10.39
N LEU A 59 3.63 1.66 -9.84
CA LEU A 59 4.35 2.34 -8.76
C LEU A 59 4.80 3.74 -9.18
N VAL A 60 5.47 3.85 -10.33
CA VAL A 60 5.95 5.14 -10.86
C VAL A 60 4.78 6.09 -11.12
N LEU A 61 3.73 5.62 -11.79
CA LEU A 61 2.54 6.43 -12.05
C LEU A 61 1.82 6.83 -10.74
N GLY A 62 1.82 5.96 -9.73
CA GLY A 62 1.30 6.26 -8.40
C GLY A 62 2.07 7.38 -7.71
N LEU A 63 3.40 7.33 -7.76
CA LEU A 63 4.28 8.38 -7.24
C LEU A 63 4.09 9.71 -7.97
N VAL A 64 4.04 9.68 -9.31
CA VAL A 64 3.78 10.87 -10.13
C VAL A 64 2.40 11.46 -9.81
N SER A 65 1.38 10.62 -9.66
CA SER A 65 0.01 11.05 -9.32
C SER A 65 -0.08 11.69 -7.93
N LEU A 66 0.77 11.27 -6.99
CA LEU A 66 0.85 11.85 -5.65
C LEU A 66 1.59 13.19 -5.66
N GLY A 67 2.58 13.33 -6.56
CA GLY A 67 3.36 14.55 -6.75
C GLY A 67 3.96 15.07 -5.44
N ARG A 68 3.85 16.39 -5.20
CA ARG A 68 4.39 17.05 -3.99
C ARG A 68 3.73 16.61 -2.67
N SER A 69 2.63 15.86 -2.72
CA SER A 69 1.98 15.27 -1.53
C SER A 69 2.57 13.91 -1.14
N ALA A 70 3.60 13.45 -1.86
CA ALA A 70 4.29 12.21 -1.55
C ALA A 70 5.03 12.33 -0.22
N THR A 71 4.63 11.53 0.77
CA THR A 71 5.34 11.37 2.04
C THR A 71 5.57 9.89 2.30
N ALA A 72 6.71 9.56 2.88
CA ALA A 72 7.00 8.19 3.30
C ALA A 72 6.16 7.76 4.51
N LEU A 73 5.73 8.74 5.31
CA LEU A 73 4.92 8.50 6.50
C LEU A 73 3.44 8.31 6.13
N PRO A 74 2.78 7.28 6.68
CA PRO A 74 1.35 7.03 6.50
C PRO A 74 0.49 7.95 7.40
N LEU A 75 0.78 9.25 7.37
CA LEU A 75 0.09 10.28 8.13
C LEU A 75 -0.32 11.43 7.20
N PRO A 76 -1.52 11.99 7.37
CA PRO A 76 -1.97 13.13 6.59
C PRO A 76 -1.04 14.34 6.79
N VAL A 77 -0.72 15.06 5.71
CA VAL A 77 0.03 16.32 5.79
C VAL A 77 -0.92 17.44 6.18
N ALA A 78 -0.47 18.33 7.06
CA ALA A 78 -1.20 19.58 7.35
C ALA A 78 -1.38 20.35 6.04
N HIS A 79 -2.59 20.80 5.74
CA HIS A 79 -3.00 21.45 4.49
C HIS A 79 -2.99 20.55 3.23
N GLY A 80 -2.85 19.22 3.38
CA GLY A 80 -3.02 18.27 2.28
C GLY A 80 -4.46 18.22 1.78
N ARG A 81 -4.65 17.93 0.48
CA ARG A 81 -5.97 17.63 -0.08
C ARG A 81 -6.10 16.13 -0.29
N LEU A 82 -7.28 15.58 0.00
CA LEU A 82 -7.60 14.20 -0.32
C LEU A 82 -7.44 13.97 -1.82
N ARG A 83 -6.52 13.06 -2.19
CA ARG A 83 -6.28 12.69 -3.59
C ARG A 83 -7.21 11.55 -3.97
N THR A 84 -8.16 11.82 -4.87
CA THR A 84 -9.13 10.84 -5.38
C THR A 84 -9.10 10.71 -6.91
N GLY A 85 -8.22 11.46 -7.58
CA GLY A 85 -8.07 11.50 -9.04
C GLY A 85 -6.95 10.58 -9.57
N GLY A 86 -6.86 10.43 -10.89
CA GLY A 86 -5.83 9.59 -11.53
C GLY A 86 -5.91 8.14 -11.08
N LEU A 87 -4.78 7.53 -10.74
CA LEU A 87 -4.71 6.14 -10.25
C LEU A 87 -5.46 5.93 -8.93
N TYR A 88 -5.66 7.00 -8.13
CA TYR A 88 -6.43 6.93 -6.88
C TYR A 88 -7.94 6.71 -7.11
N ARG A 89 -8.44 6.82 -8.35
CA ARG A 89 -9.81 6.38 -8.72
C ARG A 89 -9.92 4.86 -8.82
N LEU A 90 -8.81 4.20 -9.13
CA LEU A 90 -8.75 2.75 -9.35
C LEU A 90 -8.32 1.98 -8.10
N SER A 91 -7.44 2.57 -7.29
CA SER A 91 -6.95 2.00 -6.04
C SER A 91 -6.68 3.11 -5.02
N ARG A 92 -7.02 2.89 -3.75
CA ARG A 92 -6.70 3.85 -2.68
C ARG A 92 -5.20 3.90 -2.36
N HIS A 93 -4.50 2.80 -2.61
CA HIS A 93 -3.06 2.66 -2.37
C HIS A 93 -2.33 2.15 -3.62
N PRO A 94 -2.28 2.96 -4.70
CA PRO A 94 -1.66 2.52 -5.96
C PRO A 94 -0.17 2.21 -5.79
N ILE A 95 0.55 2.96 -4.96
CA ILE A 95 1.97 2.72 -4.66
C ILE A 95 2.16 1.34 -3.99
N TYR A 96 1.30 0.98 -3.03
CA TYR A 96 1.37 -0.32 -2.37
C TYR A 96 0.98 -1.46 -3.32
N THR A 97 0.01 -1.24 -4.21
CA THR A 97 -0.33 -2.19 -5.28
C THR A 97 0.89 -2.50 -6.14
N GLY A 98 1.63 -1.48 -6.57
CA GLY A 98 2.86 -1.65 -7.33
C GLY A 98 3.95 -2.40 -6.57
N LEU A 99 4.17 -2.05 -5.30
CA LEU A 99 5.13 -2.75 -4.44
C LEU A 99 4.77 -4.23 -4.23
N LEU A 100 3.49 -4.54 -4.07
CA LEU A 100 3.02 -5.94 -3.94
C LEU A 100 3.27 -6.72 -5.22
N ALA A 101 2.94 -6.15 -6.38
CA ALA A 101 3.18 -6.80 -7.67
C ALA A 101 4.68 -7.07 -7.89
N LEU A 102 5.55 -6.11 -7.59
CA LEU A 102 7.00 -6.27 -7.65
C LEU A 102 7.51 -7.33 -6.67
N GLY A 103 7.08 -7.29 -5.42
CA GLY A 103 7.51 -8.24 -4.39
C GLY A 103 7.14 -9.67 -4.72
N TRP A 104 5.92 -9.91 -5.19
CA TRP A 104 5.47 -11.24 -5.62
C TRP A 104 6.15 -11.70 -6.91
N SER A 105 6.34 -10.81 -7.90
CA SER A 105 7.11 -11.10 -9.11
C SER A 105 8.51 -11.59 -8.76
N TRP A 106 9.21 -10.84 -7.91
CA TRP A 106 10.55 -11.19 -7.46
C TRP A 106 10.58 -12.53 -6.70
N ALA A 107 9.63 -12.75 -5.78
CA ALA A 107 9.56 -13.97 -4.99
C ALA A 107 9.30 -15.23 -5.84
N VAL A 108 8.44 -15.11 -6.86
CA VAL A 108 8.19 -16.20 -7.83
C VAL A 108 9.42 -16.44 -8.69
N GLY A 109 10.12 -15.37 -9.13
CA GLY A 109 11.36 -15.47 -9.89
C GLY A 109 12.51 -16.14 -9.12
N ALA A 110 12.65 -15.83 -7.84
CA ALA A 110 13.62 -16.47 -6.95
C ALA A 110 13.31 -17.95 -6.69
N ALA A 111 12.06 -18.36 -6.86
CA ALA A 111 11.60 -19.75 -6.69
C ALA A 111 11.98 -20.37 -5.33
N ALA A 112 12.05 -19.57 -4.28
CA ALA A 112 12.43 -19.97 -2.94
C ALA A 112 11.32 -19.73 -1.93
N TYR A 113 11.06 -20.68 -1.06
CA TYR A 113 9.99 -20.55 -0.04
C TYR A 113 10.21 -19.36 0.88
N GLY A 114 11.45 -19.03 1.22
CA GLY A 114 11.76 -17.86 2.02
C GLY A 114 11.43 -16.55 1.31
N SER A 115 11.64 -16.44 -0.01
CA SER A 115 11.24 -15.27 -0.80
C SER A 115 9.72 -15.13 -0.86
N LEU A 116 9.00 -16.25 -0.99
CA LEU A 116 7.52 -16.24 -0.90
C LEU A 116 7.03 -15.82 0.49
N ALA A 117 7.70 -16.26 1.56
CA ALA A 117 7.40 -15.84 2.93
C ALA A 117 7.63 -14.35 3.13
N LEU A 118 8.72 -13.78 2.57
CA LEU A 118 8.97 -12.33 2.59
C LEU A 118 7.91 -11.55 1.82
N ALA A 119 7.47 -12.02 0.65
CA ALA A 119 6.40 -11.39 -0.12
C ALA A 119 5.06 -11.43 0.64
N ALA A 120 4.77 -12.52 1.33
CA ALA A 120 3.60 -12.63 2.21
C ALA A 120 3.70 -11.68 3.41
N ALA A 121 4.87 -11.58 4.04
CA ALA A 121 5.14 -10.63 5.12
C ALA A 121 4.98 -9.17 4.64
N LEU A 122 5.48 -8.83 3.45
CA LEU A 122 5.27 -7.53 2.82
C LEU A 122 3.78 -7.24 2.62
N THR A 123 3.02 -8.26 2.18
CA THR A 123 1.57 -8.12 1.98
C THR A 123 0.85 -7.82 3.29
N ALA A 124 1.16 -8.57 4.35
CA ALA A 124 0.58 -8.35 5.67
C ALA A 124 0.94 -6.95 6.22
N LEU A 125 2.21 -6.55 6.07
CA LEU A 125 2.69 -5.24 6.50
C LEU A 125 1.99 -4.10 5.76
N LEU A 126 1.93 -4.15 4.42
CA LEU A 126 1.29 -3.10 3.63
C LEU A 126 -0.22 -3.05 3.87
N TRP A 127 -0.85 -4.20 4.18
CA TRP A 127 -2.24 -4.23 4.62
C TRP A 127 -2.43 -3.50 5.96
N ALA A 128 -1.58 -3.79 6.94
CA ALA A 128 -1.62 -3.13 8.25
C ALA A 128 -1.35 -1.63 8.13
N LYS A 129 -0.34 -1.25 7.31
CA LYS A 129 0.01 0.14 7.03
C LYS A 129 -1.13 0.89 6.35
N ALA A 130 -1.77 0.29 5.34
CA ALA A 130 -2.93 0.88 4.67
C ALA A 130 -4.10 1.12 5.64
N ARG A 131 -4.37 0.17 6.56
CA ARG A 131 -5.41 0.34 7.58
C ARG A 131 -5.11 1.49 8.54
N PHE A 132 -3.85 1.62 8.94
CA PHE A 132 -3.40 2.69 9.81
C PHE A 132 -3.57 4.06 9.13
N GLU A 133 -3.13 4.17 7.87
CA GLU A 133 -3.27 5.37 7.06
C GLU A 133 -4.74 5.74 6.79
N GLU A 134 -5.57 4.76 6.43
CA GLU A 134 -7.01 4.96 6.19
C GLU A 134 -7.75 5.46 7.44
N ALA A 135 -7.38 4.96 8.62
CA ALA A 135 -7.95 5.46 9.86
C ALA A 135 -7.59 6.92 10.14
N ALA A 136 -6.36 7.32 9.82
CA ALA A 136 -5.92 8.71 9.93
C ALA A 136 -6.61 9.62 8.90
N LEU A 137 -6.73 9.16 7.64
CA LEU A 137 -7.42 9.88 6.57
C LEU A 137 -8.91 10.09 6.86
N ALA A 138 -9.59 9.07 7.41
CA ALA A 138 -10.99 9.15 7.80
C ALA A 138 -11.25 10.17 8.92
N ARG A 139 -10.27 10.34 9.83
CA ARG A 139 -10.35 11.38 10.88
C ARG A 139 -10.09 12.79 10.33
N THR A 140 -9.29 12.90 9.27
CA THR A 140 -8.82 14.19 8.75
C THR A 140 -9.70 14.72 7.64
N TYR A 141 -10.24 13.86 6.78
CA TYR A 141 -11.00 14.27 5.59
C TYR A 141 -12.44 13.75 5.61
N PRO A 142 -13.45 14.62 5.76
CA PRO A 142 -14.85 14.20 5.85
C PRO A 142 -15.35 13.37 4.66
N GLY A 143 -14.82 13.60 3.44
CA GLY A 143 -15.19 12.86 2.23
C GLY A 143 -14.45 11.53 2.03
N TYR A 144 -13.56 11.13 2.98
CA TYR A 144 -12.77 9.94 2.80
C TYR A 144 -13.60 8.64 2.84
N VAL A 145 -14.61 8.58 3.69
CA VAL A 145 -15.47 7.39 3.84
C VAL A 145 -16.19 7.08 2.54
N ASP A 146 -16.82 8.10 1.91
CA ASP A 146 -17.54 7.95 0.64
C ASP A 146 -16.59 7.54 -0.51
N TYR A 147 -15.37 8.05 -0.50
CA TYR A 147 -14.34 7.64 -1.44
C TYR A 147 -13.92 6.18 -1.21
N ALA A 148 -13.73 5.77 0.04
CA ALA A 148 -13.31 4.43 0.40
C ALA A 148 -14.36 3.36 0.08
N GLU A 149 -15.66 3.71 0.09
CA GLU A 149 -16.74 2.82 -0.31
C GLU A 149 -16.74 2.52 -1.82
N ARG A 150 -16.29 3.47 -2.63
CA ARG A 150 -16.30 3.38 -4.10
C ARG A 150 -15.00 2.85 -4.69
N THR A 151 -13.89 2.95 -3.96
CA THR A 151 -12.56 2.64 -4.48
C THR A 151 -11.93 1.50 -3.69
N PRO A 152 -11.45 0.41 -4.33
CA PRO A 152 -10.80 -0.69 -3.63
C PRO A 152 -9.47 -0.25 -3.02
N ARG A 153 -9.02 -0.97 -1.96
CA ARG A 153 -7.74 -0.69 -1.30
C ARG A 153 -6.57 -0.97 -2.22
N PHE A 154 -6.56 -2.15 -2.84
CA PHE A 154 -5.52 -2.62 -3.77
C PHE A 154 -6.16 -3.15 -5.06
N LEU A 155 -5.41 -3.14 -6.17
CA LEU A 155 -5.75 -3.81 -7.42
C LEU A 155 -4.93 -5.10 -7.58
N PRO A 156 -5.38 -6.04 -8.42
CA PRO A 156 -6.63 -6.12 -9.18
C PRO A 156 -7.78 -6.76 -8.43
N LEU A 157 -7.56 -7.11 -7.15
CA LEU A 157 -8.55 -7.82 -6.34
C LEU A 157 -9.71 -6.88 -6.02
N GLY A 158 -10.66 -6.81 -6.95
CA GLY A 158 -11.94 -6.15 -6.79
C GLY A 158 -12.83 -6.81 -5.72
N PHE A 159 -12.26 -7.18 -4.60
CA PHE A 159 -12.99 -7.60 -3.44
C PHE A 159 -13.57 -6.34 -2.80
N ARG A 160 -14.76 -5.96 -3.24
CA ARG A 160 -15.64 -5.06 -2.49
C ARG A 160 -16.00 -5.78 -1.19
N LEU A 161 -15.10 -5.79 -0.22
CA LEU A 161 -15.51 -5.97 1.15
C LEU A 161 -16.36 -4.75 1.46
N ARG A 162 -17.66 -4.92 1.38
CA ARG A 162 -18.67 -4.00 1.90
C ARG A 162 -18.45 -3.96 3.43
N ARG A 163 -17.44 -3.20 3.84
CA ARG A 163 -17.19 -2.93 5.25
C ARG A 163 -18.00 -1.72 5.60
N SER A 164 -19.05 -1.95 6.38
CA SER A 164 -19.69 -0.90 7.18
C SER A 164 -18.60 -0.26 8.04
N PHE A 165 -18.08 0.90 7.64
CA PHE A 165 -17.40 1.76 8.59
C PHE A 165 -18.40 2.07 9.69
N PRO A 166 -18.03 1.96 10.98
CA PRO A 166 -18.91 2.42 12.04
C PRO A 166 -19.23 3.89 11.74
N ARG A 167 -20.50 4.18 11.49
CA ARG A 167 -20.97 5.56 11.33
C ARG A 167 -20.63 6.29 12.60
N LEU A 168 -19.81 7.32 12.49
CA LEU A 168 -19.53 8.19 13.63
C LEU A 168 -20.88 8.80 14.07
N PRO A 169 -21.25 8.73 15.35
CA PRO A 169 -22.46 9.38 15.84
C PRO A 169 -22.28 10.89 15.66
N GLY A 170 -23.12 11.51 14.84
CA GLY A 170 -23.13 12.97 14.68
C GLY A 170 -23.16 13.51 13.24
N ALA A 171 -23.07 12.71 12.19
CA ALA A 171 -23.28 13.19 10.82
C ALA A 171 -24.78 13.27 10.51
N GLY A 172 -25.46 14.21 11.17
CA GLY A 172 -26.82 14.61 10.86
C GLY A 172 -26.88 15.30 9.50
N ARG A 173 -27.89 14.95 8.72
CA ARG A 173 -28.24 15.61 7.49
C ARG A 173 -28.61 17.08 7.85
N GLY A 174 -27.85 18.02 7.36
CA GLY A 174 -28.24 19.39 7.17
C GLY A 174 -28.41 19.63 5.68
#